data_adfaf6cd497c6c0e4e6e1e84c09a3f22
#
_entry.id   adfaf6cd497c6c0e4e6e1e84c09a3f22
#
_cell.length_a   1.000
_cell.length_b   1.000
_cell.length_c   1.000
_cell.angle_alpha   90.00
_cell.angle_beta   90.00
_cell.angle_gamma   90.00
#
_symmetry.space_group_name_H-M   'P 1'
#
loop_
_entity.id
_entity.type
_entity.pdbx_description
1 polymer ?
#
loop_
_entity_poly.entity_id
_entity_poly.type
_entity_poly.pdbx_seq_one_letter_code
_entity_poly.pdbx_strand_id
1 'polypeptide(L)'
;MICEEKYQELVELSHSENSKIKEKADAWLIGIGLQGAAELKVSMFLLDLAIRNVKGEITRDEVSQRLKEHYGDTVFVEPKSGLDGGYEIIPPDSPRIKEIEGYNRKLRPALYAQLDKERLRKELLSENSSDKLIFVNIKVSYEAMQRNDRKHPLYRTSLYDCTRKYWPISDEKYDAATHILGCYKGKVLEVIKIKNRHIEPSGEYAGRKVFEGVEESDSPYMGMDLHEIFDSLANFRVKYWNIR
;
A
#
# COMPACT_ATOMS: atom_id res chain seq x y z
N MET A 1 -28.72 25.64 -6.00
CA MET A 1 -29.33 26.12 -4.75
C MET A 1 -29.28 25.08 -3.64
N ILE A 2 -30.03 23.99 -3.67
CA ILE A 2 -30.12 23.02 -2.56
C ILE A 2 -28.76 22.37 -2.16
N CYS A 3 -27.86 22.15 -3.12
CA CYS A 3 -26.52 21.60 -2.83
C CYS A 3 -25.64 22.60 -2.09
N GLU A 4 -25.79 23.86 -2.38
CA GLU A 4 -25.05 24.96 -1.77
C GLU A 4 -25.48 25.21 -0.32
N GLU A 5 -26.77 25.12 -0.01
CA GLU A 5 -27.31 25.26 1.33
C GLU A 5 -26.75 24.16 2.27
N LYS A 6 -26.75 22.90 1.85
CA LYS A 6 -26.18 21.81 2.65
C LYS A 6 -24.65 21.90 2.80
N TYR A 7 -23.96 22.39 1.78
CA TYR A 7 -22.53 22.63 1.90
C TYR A 7 -22.23 23.74 2.91
N GLN A 8 -23.02 24.83 2.87
CA GLN A 8 -22.92 25.91 3.87
C GLN A 8 -23.24 25.42 5.29
N GLU A 9 -24.25 24.57 5.46
CA GLU A 9 -24.53 23.94 6.75
C GLU A 9 -23.32 23.14 7.29
N LEU A 10 -22.63 22.40 6.44
CA LEU A 10 -21.42 21.66 6.81
C LEU A 10 -20.26 22.61 7.18
N VAL A 11 -20.13 23.73 6.48
CA VAL A 11 -19.18 24.80 6.80
C VAL A 11 -19.51 25.44 8.15
N GLU A 12 -20.77 25.72 8.44
CA GLU A 12 -21.18 26.23 9.73
C GLU A 12 -20.86 25.28 10.88
N LEU A 13 -21.06 23.97 10.68
CA LEU A 13 -20.68 22.93 11.64
C LEU A 13 -19.18 22.92 11.92
N SER A 14 -18.33 23.29 10.97
CA SER A 14 -16.88 23.39 11.17
C SER A 14 -16.46 24.57 12.06
N HIS A 15 -17.36 25.53 12.26
CA HIS A 15 -17.18 26.66 13.19
C HIS A 15 -17.84 26.41 14.57
N SER A 16 -18.32 25.19 14.82
CA SER A 16 -18.97 24.83 16.09
C SER A 16 -18.01 24.99 17.28
N GLU A 17 -18.53 25.47 18.42
CA GLU A 17 -17.78 25.50 19.69
C GLU A 17 -17.50 24.09 20.23
N ASN A 18 -18.28 23.09 19.81
CA ASN A 18 -18.06 21.70 20.17
C ASN A 18 -16.89 21.12 19.33
N SER A 19 -15.77 20.87 19.99
CA SER A 19 -14.54 20.39 19.35
C SER A 19 -14.72 19.11 18.53
N LYS A 20 -15.59 18.18 18.99
CA LYS A 20 -15.85 16.92 18.26
C LYS A 20 -16.67 17.13 16.99
N ILE A 21 -17.63 18.07 17.02
CA ILE A 21 -18.41 18.44 15.84
C ILE A 21 -17.51 19.13 14.83
N LYS A 22 -16.72 20.08 15.29
CA LYS A 22 -15.76 20.82 14.48
C LYS A 22 -14.78 19.88 13.78
N GLU A 23 -14.10 19.01 14.53
CA GLU A 23 -13.12 18.06 13.98
C GLU A 23 -13.71 17.15 12.89
N LYS A 24 -14.93 16.64 13.13
CA LYS A 24 -15.63 15.82 12.13
C LYS A 24 -16.01 16.62 10.89
N ALA A 25 -16.51 17.85 11.06
CA ALA A 25 -16.89 18.71 9.94
C ALA A 25 -15.67 19.09 9.11
N ASP A 26 -14.55 19.45 9.74
CA ASP A 26 -13.27 19.75 9.07
C ASP A 26 -12.78 18.54 8.25
N ALA A 27 -12.83 17.34 8.82
CA ALA A 27 -12.44 16.11 8.12
C ALA A 27 -13.32 15.86 6.88
N TRP A 28 -14.63 16.09 6.96
CA TRP A 28 -15.53 15.99 5.82
C TRP A 28 -15.28 17.06 4.76
N LEU A 29 -15.04 18.31 5.17
CA LEU A 29 -14.74 19.42 4.25
C LEU A 29 -13.42 19.19 3.50
N ILE A 30 -12.39 18.63 4.16
CA ILE A 30 -11.15 18.23 3.50
C ILE A 30 -11.42 17.17 2.44
N GLY A 31 -12.18 16.11 2.77
CA GLY A 31 -12.52 15.05 1.81
C GLY A 31 -13.32 15.58 0.62
N ILE A 32 -14.29 16.46 0.88
CA ILE A 32 -15.11 17.11 -0.15
C ILE A 32 -14.27 18.08 -1.00
N GLY A 33 -13.38 18.85 -0.39
CA GLY A 33 -12.47 19.75 -1.10
C GLY A 33 -11.53 19.03 -2.04
N LEU A 34 -11.03 17.85 -1.65
CA LEU A 34 -10.23 16.99 -2.53
C LEU A 34 -11.03 16.49 -3.74
N GLN A 35 -12.33 16.20 -3.57
CA GLN A 35 -13.22 15.87 -4.68
C GLN A 35 -13.44 17.07 -5.60
N GLY A 36 -13.64 18.26 -5.04
CA GLY A 36 -13.77 19.53 -5.80
C GLY A 36 -12.51 19.86 -6.61
N ALA A 37 -11.33 19.64 -6.05
CA ALA A 37 -10.05 19.80 -6.75
C ALA A 37 -9.89 18.82 -7.93
N ALA A 38 -10.62 17.70 -7.91
CA ALA A 38 -10.71 16.74 -9.00
C ALA A 38 -11.87 17.02 -9.98
N GLU A 39 -12.48 18.22 -9.90
CA GLU A 39 -13.66 18.63 -10.69
C GLU A 39 -14.90 17.75 -10.47
N LEU A 40 -14.93 16.99 -9.37
CA LEU A 40 -16.08 16.18 -9.00
C LEU A 40 -17.08 17.02 -8.19
N LYS A 41 -18.31 17.11 -8.64
CA LYS A 41 -19.38 17.74 -7.87
C LYS A 41 -19.85 16.79 -6.77
N VAL A 42 -19.93 17.29 -5.55
CA VAL A 42 -20.41 16.50 -4.41
C VAL A 42 -21.91 16.24 -4.52
N SER A 43 -22.32 15.00 -4.37
CA SER A 43 -23.74 14.67 -4.41
C SER A 43 -24.48 15.13 -3.17
N MET A 44 -25.77 15.46 -3.33
CA MET A 44 -26.67 15.81 -2.21
C MET A 44 -26.74 14.70 -1.18
N PHE A 45 -26.72 13.44 -1.63
CA PHE A 45 -26.74 12.26 -0.76
C PHE A 45 -25.49 12.21 0.13
N LEU A 46 -24.30 12.47 -0.42
CA LEU A 46 -23.05 12.48 0.33
C LEU A 46 -23.04 13.63 1.37
N LEU A 47 -23.50 14.82 0.99
CA LEU A 47 -23.59 15.94 1.91
C LEU A 47 -24.57 15.65 3.07
N ASP A 48 -25.71 15.01 2.79
CA ASP A 48 -26.66 14.61 3.82
C ASP A 48 -26.03 13.61 4.81
N LEU A 49 -25.36 12.60 4.32
CA LEU A 49 -24.64 11.63 5.16
C LEU A 49 -23.54 12.30 5.99
N ALA A 50 -22.79 13.25 5.41
CA ALA A 50 -21.76 14.00 6.10
C ALA A 50 -22.33 14.79 7.27
N ILE A 51 -23.39 15.57 7.04
CA ILE A 51 -24.05 16.38 8.06
C ILE A 51 -24.61 15.50 9.20
N ARG A 52 -25.28 14.41 8.87
CA ARG A 52 -25.82 13.48 9.87
C ARG A 52 -24.73 12.78 10.68
N ASN A 53 -23.61 12.45 10.06
CA ASN A 53 -22.46 11.89 10.76
C ASN A 53 -21.79 12.92 11.69
N VAL A 54 -21.65 14.15 11.24
CA VAL A 54 -21.12 15.26 12.05
C VAL A 54 -22.00 15.52 13.26
N LYS A 55 -23.32 15.56 13.08
CA LYS A 55 -24.33 15.73 14.16
C LYS A 55 -24.40 14.51 15.10
N GLY A 56 -23.78 13.38 14.73
CA GLY A 56 -23.81 12.15 15.53
C GLY A 56 -25.09 11.32 15.39
N GLU A 57 -25.92 11.63 14.39
CA GLU A 57 -27.14 10.89 14.09
C GLU A 57 -26.85 9.51 13.47
N ILE A 58 -25.71 9.38 12.77
CA ILE A 58 -25.23 8.15 12.20
C ILE A 58 -23.74 7.96 12.47
N THR A 59 -23.31 6.72 12.60
CA THR A 59 -21.91 6.33 12.79
C THR A 59 -21.14 6.33 11.46
N ARG A 60 -19.81 6.24 11.52
CA ARG A 60 -18.97 6.11 10.32
C ARG A 60 -19.26 4.81 9.55
N ASP A 61 -19.55 3.73 10.27
CA ASP A 61 -19.87 2.44 9.67
C ASP A 61 -21.21 2.49 8.94
N GLU A 62 -22.22 3.15 9.54
CA GLU A 62 -23.51 3.39 8.86
C GLU A 62 -23.37 4.28 7.64
N VAL A 63 -22.47 5.30 7.65
CA VAL A 63 -22.15 6.06 6.44
C VAL A 63 -21.60 5.15 5.36
N SER A 64 -20.60 4.32 5.69
CA SER A 64 -19.97 3.39 4.75
C SER A 64 -20.97 2.40 4.17
N GLN A 65 -21.84 1.85 5.01
CA GLN A 65 -22.90 0.95 4.58
C GLN A 65 -23.88 1.62 3.62
N ARG A 66 -24.37 2.83 3.95
CA ARG A 66 -25.31 3.57 3.10
C ARG A 66 -24.70 4.03 1.78
N LEU A 67 -23.41 4.39 1.78
CA LEU A 67 -22.69 4.66 0.54
C LEU A 67 -22.61 3.41 -0.33
N LYS A 68 -22.33 2.26 0.27
CA LYS A 68 -22.29 0.98 -0.42
C LYS A 68 -23.66 0.55 -0.96
N GLU A 69 -24.73 0.74 -0.19
CA GLU A 69 -26.10 0.46 -0.61
C GLU A 69 -26.55 1.39 -1.76
N HIS A 70 -26.15 2.66 -1.72
CA HIS A 70 -26.56 3.65 -2.70
C HIS A 70 -25.75 3.60 -4.00
N TYR A 71 -24.44 3.36 -3.91
CA TYR A 71 -23.51 3.41 -5.02
C TYR A 71 -22.95 2.04 -5.45
N GLY A 72 -23.18 0.99 -4.68
CA GLY A 72 -22.57 -0.33 -4.87
C GLY A 72 -21.12 -0.39 -4.36
N ASP A 73 -20.44 -1.50 -4.62
CA ASP A 73 -19.07 -1.73 -4.12
C ASP A 73 -18.00 -0.94 -4.89
N THR A 74 -18.29 -0.54 -6.12
CA THR A 74 -17.39 0.26 -6.95
C THR A 74 -18.22 1.14 -7.89
N VAL A 75 -18.19 2.44 -7.68
CA VAL A 75 -18.97 3.40 -8.47
C VAL A 75 -18.04 4.47 -9.03
N PHE A 76 -18.01 4.57 -10.33
CA PHE A 76 -17.46 5.72 -11.03
C PHE A 76 -18.59 6.70 -11.33
N VAL A 77 -18.41 7.96 -10.95
CA VAL A 77 -19.36 9.03 -11.24
C VAL A 77 -18.79 9.92 -12.30
N GLU A 78 -19.46 9.97 -13.46
CA GLU A 78 -19.12 10.94 -14.50
C GLU A 78 -20.06 12.14 -14.46
N PRO A 79 -19.56 13.38 -14.67
CA PRO A 79 -20.43 14.52 -14.89
C PRO A 79 -21.23 14.31 -16.17
N LYS A 80 -22.56 14.48 -16.10
CA LYS A 80 -23.39 14.49 -17.30
C LYS A 80 -22.99 15.66 -18.19
N SER A 81 -22.73 15.38 -19.45
CA SER A 81 -22.54 16.40 -20.47
C SER A 81 -23.87 17.08 -20.73
N GLY A 82 -24.12 18.20 -20.07
CA GLY A 82 -25.33 19.01 -20.26
C GLY A 82 -25.45 20.13 -19.21
N LEU A 83 -26.25 21.13 -19.51
CA LEU A 83 -26.42 22.35 -18.72
C LEU A 83 -26.92 22.14 -17.26
N ASP A 84 -27.42 20.96 -16.92
CA ASP A 84 -28.00 20.66 -15.60
C ASP A 84 -27.04 20.01 -14.60
N GLY A 85 -25.76 19.79 -14.94
CA GLY A 85 -24.71 19.38 -14.01
C GLY A 85 -25.01 18.16 -13.13
N GLY A 86 -25.79 17.21 -13.63
CA GLY A 86 -26.07 15.95 -12.91
C GLY A 86 -24.93 14.92 -13.09
N TYR A 87 -24.86 13.97 -12.15
CA TYR A 87 -23.95 12.83 -12.24
C TYR A 87 -24.68 11.60 -12.76
N GLU A 88 -23.99 10.83 -13.58
CA GLU A 88 -24.43 9.50 -13.96
C GLU A 88 -23.66 8.46 -13.14
N ILE A 89 -24.40 7.59 -12.47
CA ILE A 89 -23.83 6.46 -11.77
C ILE A 89 -23.62 5.34 -12.78
N ILE A 90 -22.38 4.94 -12.99
CA ILE A 90 -22.01 3.89 -13.94
C ILE A 90 -21.93 2.58 -13.18
N PRO A 91 -22.72 1.54 -13.54
CA PRO A 91 -22.64 0.24 -12.91
C PRO A 91 -21.23 -0.37 -13.00
N PRO A 92 -20.80 -1.18 -11.98
CA PRO A 92 -19.45 -1.75 -11.94
C PRO A 92 -19.07 -2.63 -13.15
N ASP A 93 -20.06 -3.22 -13.80
CA ASP A 93 -19.92 -4.09 -14.98
C ASP A 93 -20.02 -3.32 -16.32
N SER A 94 -20.21 -2.00 -16.29
CA SER A 94 -20.33 -1.18 -17.49
C SER A 94 -19.04 -1.17 -18.33
N PRO A 95 -19.12 -1.36 -19.65
CA PRO A 95 -17.97 -1.21 -20.55
C PRO A 95 -17.27 0.16 -20.45
N ARG A 96 -18.01 1.20 -20.08
CA ARG A 96 -17.50 2.57 -19.92
C ARG A 96 -16.48 2.68 -18.77
N ILE A 97 -16.52 1.80 -17.78
CA ILE A 97 -15.53 1.78 -16.68
C ILE A 97 -14.11 1.63 -17.23
N LYS A 98 -13.91 0.74 -18.22
CA LYS A 98 -12.58 0.55 -18.84
C LYS A 98 -12.08 1.81 -19.57
N GLU A 99 -12.99 2.56 -20.18
CA GLU A 99 -12.63 3.83 -20.85
C GLU A 99 -12.23 4.89 -19.82
N ILE A 100 -12.99 4.99 -18.71
CA ILE A 100 -12.74 5.93 -17.62
C ILE A 100 -11.42 5.58 -16.92
N GLU A 101 -11.18 4.31 -16.63
CA GLU A 101 -9.90 3.85 -16.10
C GLU A 101 -8.74 4.17 -17.04
N GLY A 102 -8.91 3.94 -18.33
CA GLY A 102 -7.91 4.28 -19.35
C GLY A 102 -7.60 5.77 -19.40
N TYR A 103 -8.63 6.63 -19.28
CA TYR A 103 -8.46 8.08 -19.19
C TYR A 103 -7.75 8.48 -17.89
N ASN A 104 -8.21 7.99 -16.75
CA ASN A 104 -7.62 8.28 -15.45
C ASN A 104 -6.16 7.80 -15.33
N ARG A 105 -5.82 6.65 -15.92
CA ARG A 105 -4.43 6.16 -15.99
C ARG A 105 -3.52 7.13 -16.75
N LYS A 106 -4.01 7.77 -17.80
CA LYS A 106 -3.26 8.80 -18.56
C LYS A 106 -3.05 10.06 -17.72
N LEU A 107 -4.06 10.47 -16.95
CA LEU A 107 -4.00 11.68 -16.12
C LEU A 107 -3.15 11.48 -14.85
N ARG A 108 -3.15 10.28 -14.27
CA ARG A 108 -2.51 9.97 -12.98
C ARG A 108 -1.68 8.68 -13.07
N PRO A 109 -0.68 8.62 -13.95
CA PRO A 109 0.05 7.38 -14.22
C PRO A 109 0.76 6.82 -12.96
N ALA A 110 1.32 7.68 -12.10
CA ALA A 110 2.00 7.26 -10.88
C ALA A 110 1.04 6.60 -9.87
N LEU A 111 -0.17 7.15 -9.70
CA LEU A 111 -1.19 6.58 -8.82
C LEU A 111 -1.63 5.18 -9.28
N TYR A 112 -1.93 5.05 -10.57
CA TYR A 112 -2.36 3.75 -11.11
C TYR A 112 -1.25 2.70 -11.11
N ALA A 113 0.00 3.11 -11.36
CA ALA A 113 1.14 2.22 -11.21
C ALA A 113 1.27 1.69 -9.76
N GLN A 114 1.02 2.54 -8.76
CA GLN A 114 1.02 2.11 -7.36
C GLN A 114 -0.14 1.15 -7.05
N LEU A 115 -1.37 1.47 -7.49
CA LEU A 115 -2.53 0.60 -7.29
C LEU A 115 -2.36 -0.78 -7.97
N ASP A 116 -1.81 -0.82 -9.17
CA ASP A 116 -1.51 -2.07 -9.86
C ASP A 116 -0.44 -2.87 -9.11
N LYS A 117 0.57 -2.21 -8.55
CA LYS A 117 1.61 -2.84 -7.74
C LYS A 117 1.03 -3.43 -6.44
N GLU A 118 0.15 -2.71 -5.76
CA GLU A 118 -0.53 -3.20 -4.56
C GLU A 118 -1.46 -4.38 -4.85
N ARG A 119 -2.22 -4.33 -5.95
CA ARG A 119 -3.07 -5.44 -6.38
C ARG A 119 -2.25 -6.68 -6.69
N LEU A 120 -1.17 -6.53 -7.46
CA LEU A 120 -0.26 -7.63 -7.80
C LEU A 120 0.40 -8.20 -6.54
N ARG A 121 0.78 -7.36 -5.59
CA ARG A 121 1.33 -7.79 -4.30
C ARG A 121 0.34 -8.65 -3.52
N LYS A 122 -0.93 -8.24 -3.41
CA LYS A 122 -1.99 -9.03 -2.75
C LYS A 122 -2.17 -10.39 -3.40
N GLU A 123 -2.15 -10.45 -4.73
CA GLU A 123 -2.24 -11.70 -5.48
C GLU A 123 -1.03 -12.60 -5.23
N LEU A 124 0.20 -12.05 -5.30
CA LEU A 124 1.44 -12.78 -5.07
C LEU A 124 1.63 -13.23 -3.63
N LEU A 125 1.05 -12.52 -2.65
CA LEU A 125 1.04 -12.90 -1.24
C LEU A 125 -0.13 -13.85 -0.89
N SER A 126 -0.96 -14.23 -1.85
CA SER A 126 -2.01 -15.24 -1.63
C SER A 126 -1.40 -16.62 -1.37
N GLU A 127 -2.17 -17.49 -0.71
CA GLU A 127 -1.73 -18.87 -0.41
C GLU A 127 -1.43 -19.72 -1.66
N ASN A 128 -1.97 -19.30 -2.82
CA ASN A 128 -1.78 -19.97 -4.10
C ASN A 128 -0.59 -19.43 -4.90
N SER A 129 0.14 -18.49 -4.38
CA SER A 129 1.32 -17.94 -5.04
C SER A 129 2.43 -18.97 -5.16
N SER A 130 3.10 -19.01 -6.31
CA SER A 130 4.31 -19.81 -6.53
C SER A 130 5.53 -19.21 -5.85
N ASP A 131 5.47 -17.95 -5.43
CA ASP A 131 6.60 -17.26 -4.84
C ASP A 131 6.83 -17.69 -3.40
N LYS A 132 8.06 -18.04 -3.12
CA LYS A 132 8.56 -18.50 -1.82
C LYS A 132 9.61 -17.50 -1.32
N LEU A 133 9.24 -16.70 -0.32
CA LEU A 133 9.99 -15.53 0.07
C LEU A 133 10.77 -15.73 1.37
N ILE A 134 12.01 -15.27 1.37
CA ILE A 134 12.84 -15.13 2.58
C ILE A 134 13.03 -13.64 2.85
N PHE A 135 12.62 -13.19 4.02
CA PHE A 135 12.85 -11.83 4.51
C PHE A 135 14.01 -11.84 5.49
N VAL A 136 14.99 -10.99 5.24
CA VAL A 136 16.19 -10.88 6.06
C VAL A 136 16.34 -9.47 6.62
N ASN A 137 16.58 -9.35 7.92
CA ASN A 137 16.81 -8.06 8.55
C ASN A 137 18.27 -7.63 8.34
N ILE A 138 18.47 -6.66 7.46
CA ILE A 138 19.81 -6.16 7.09
C ILE A 138 20.25 -4.95 7.91
N LYS A 139 19.55 -4.60 9.01
CA LYS A 139 19.78 -3.36 9.77
C LYS A 139 21.26 -3.11 10.04
N VAL A 140 21.95 -4.07 10.62
CA VAL A 140 23.34 -3.86 11.09
C VAL A 140 24.31 -3.68 9.92
N SER A 141 24.21 -4.56 8.89
CA SER A 141 25.08 -4.47 7.70
C SER A 141 24.78 -3.22 6.87
N TYR A 142 23.50 -2.87 6.73
CA TYR A 142 23.08 -1.67 6.01
C TYR A 142 23.55 -0.38 6.70
N GLU A 143 23.40 -0.27 8.02
CA GLU A 143 23.88 0.89 8.77
C GLU A 143 25.40 1.01 8.74
N ALA A 144 26.15 -0.11 8.80
CA ALA A 144 27.59 -0.13 8.66
C ALA A 144 28.02 0.33 7.25
N MET A 145 27.31 -0.11 6.21
CA MET A 145 27.52 0.32 4.83
C MET A 145 27.26 1.82 4.68
N GLN A 146 26.15 2.34 5.20
CA GLN A 146 25.79 3.76 5.11
C GLN A 146 26.84 4.67 5.77
N ARG A 147 27.42 4.22 6.89
CA ARG A 147 28.48 4.94 7.59
C ARG A 147 29.88 4.71 7.01
N ASN A 148 30.00 3.87 5.97
CA ASN A 148 31.28 3.40 5.41
C ASN A 148 32.22 2.83 6.50
N ASP A 149 31.66 2.16 7.50
CA ASP A 149 32.42 1.57 8.60
C ASP A 149 33.02 0.23 8.19
N ARG A 150 34.11 0.30 7.45
CA ARG A 150 34.84 -0.86 6.91
C ARG A 150 35.45 -1.77 7.98
N LYS A 151 35.55 -1.30 9.23
CA LYS A 151 36.05 -2.11 10.37
C LYS A 151 34.97 -2.95 11.01
N HIS A 152 33.70 -2.63 10.73
CA HIS A 152 32.58 -3.39 11.29
C HIS A 152 32.52 -4.80 10.68
N PRO A 153 32.40 -5.89 11.49
CA PRO A 153 32.43 -7.27 10.97
C PRO A 153 31.32 -7.56 9.93
N LEU A 154 30.15 -6.89 10.07
CA LEU A 154 29.03 -7.05 9.15
C LEU A 154 29.02 -5.98 8.04
N TYR A 155 30.12 -5.23 7.85
CA TYR A 155 30.21 -4.28 6.73
C TYR A 155 30.06 -5.04 5.39
N ARG A 156 29.31 -4.44 4.48
CA ARG A 156 29.12 -4.89 3.11
C ARG A 156 29.25 -3.71 2.15
N THR A 157 29.65 -3.96 0.93
CA THR A 157 29.93 -2.90 -0.05
C THR A 157 28.70 -2.42 -0.78
N SER A 158 27.61 -3.21 -0.77
CA SER A 158 26.37 -2.89 -1.47
C SER A 158 25.14 -3.41 -0.72
N LEU A 159 23.98 -2.88 -1.06
CA LEU A 159 22.69 -3.36 -0.55
C LEU A 159 22.44 -4.81 -0.96
N TYR A 160 22.81 -5.16 -2.20
CA TYR A 160 22.82 -6.54 -2.69
C TYR A 160 23.61 -7.47 -1.76
N ASP A 161 24.85 -7.10 -1.39
CA ASP A 161 25.66 -7.88 -0.48
C ASP A 161 25.11 -7.93 0.96
N CYS A 162 24.45 -6.90 1.43
CA CYS A 162 23.76 -6.91 2.72
C CYS A 162 22.61 -7.95 2.73
N THR A 163 21.94 -8.12 1.59
CA THR A 163 20.76 -8.96 1.44
C THR A 163 21.12 -10.43 1.20
N ARG A 164 22.04 -10.72 0.29
CA ARG A 164 22.27 -12.06 -0.21
C ARG A 164 23.08 -12.98 0.69
N LYS A 165 23.83 -12.48 1.71
CA LYS A 165 24.79 -13.26 2.54
C LYS A 165 24.98 -12.67 3.92
N TYR A 166 25.34 -13.41 4.91
CA TYR A 166 25.56 -14.83 5.14
C TYR A 166 24.51 -15.32 6.13
N TRP A 167 23.55 -16.08 5.68
CA TRP A 167 22.36 -16.35 6.48
C TRP A 167 22.36 -17.76 7.13
N PRO A 168 21.96 -17.89 8.41
CA PRO A 168 21.76 -19.16 9.07
C PRO A 168 20.37 -19.71 8.74
N ILE A 169 20.21 -20.29 7.58
CA ILE A 169 18.94 -20.81 7.05
C ILE A 169 19.09 -22.32 6.88
N SER A 170 18.03 -23.09 7.22
CA SER A 170 18.01 -24.54 7.00
C SER A 170 18.06 -24.87 5.52
N ASP A 171 18.62 -26.04 5.15
CA ASP A 171 18.77 -26.45 3.77
C ASP A 171 17.42 -26.49 3.03
N GLU A 172 16.38 -27.03 3.68
CA GLU A 172 15.05 -27.11 3.13
C GLU A 172 14.49 -25.74 2.70
N LYS A 173 14.60 -24.73 3.58
CA LYS A 173 14.11 -23.36 3.28
C LYS A 173 14.98 -22.64 2.27
N TYR A 174 16.29 -22.91 2.30
CA TYR A 174 17.25 -22.39 1.38
C TYR A 174 16.98 -22.87 -0.05
N ASP A 175 16.71 -24.18 -0.22
CA ASP A 175 16.47 -24.78 -1.53
C ASP A 175 15.09 -24.41 -2.09
N ALA A 176 14.11 -24.23 -1.22
CA ALA A 176 12.75 -23.92 -1.63
C ALA A 176 12.55 -22.46 -2.08
N ALA A 177 13.36 -21.51 -1.60
CA ALA A 177 13.14 -20.09 -1.82
C ALA A 177 13.26 -19.67 -3.28
N THR A 178 12.37 -18.76 -3.72
CA THR A 178 12.44 -18.13 -5.05
C THR A 178 13.06 -16.73 -4.97
N HIS A 179 12.84 -16.02 -3.87
CA HIS A 179 13.33 -14.66 -3.66
C HIS A 179 13.89 -14.48 -2.26
N ILE A 180 14.89 -13.62 -2.13
CA ILE A 180 15.36 -13.09 -0.85
C ILE A 180 15.20 -11.57 -0.82
N LEU A 181 14.62 -11.05 0.28
CA LEU A 181 14.25 -9.66 0.45
C LEU A 181 15.00 -9.04 1.63
N GLY A 182 15.79 -8.01 1.36
CA GLY A 182 16.51 -7.24 2.36
C GLY A 182 15.61 -6.20 3.03
N CYS A 183 15.45 -6.30 4.36
CA CYS A 183 14.50 -5.49 5.10
C CYS A 183 15.20 -4.60 6.14
N TYR A 184 14.83 -3.33 6.15
CA TYR A 184 15.31 -2.34 7.10
C TYR A 184 14.13 -1.57 7.71
N LYS A 185 14.07 -1.50 9.04
CA LYS A 185 12.98 -0.82 9.78
C LYS A 185 11.57 -1.24 9.32
N GLY A 186 11.38 -2.54 9.09
CA GLY A 186 10.10 -3.10 8.70
C GLY A 186 9.75 -2.95 7.21
N LYS A 187 10.61 -2.34 6.39
CA LYS A 187 10.36 -2.15 4.96
C LYS A 187 11.34 -2.92 4.09
N VAL A 188 10.88 -3.43 2.98
CA VAL A 188 11.70 -4.08 1.95
C VAL A 188 12.47 -3.00 1.17
N LEU A 189 13.80 -3.07 1.21
CA LEU A 189 14.69 -2.17 0.47
C LEU A 189 15.33 -2.83 -0.74
N GLU A 190 15.40 -4.16 -0.77
CA GLU A 190 16.06 -4.92 -1.82
C GLU A 190 15.27 -6.19 -2.10
N VAL A 191 15.12 -6.55 -3.36
CA VAL A 191 14.50 -7.79 -3.81
C VAL A 191 15.45 -8.47 -4.79
N ILE A 192 15.85 -9.70 -4.47
CA ILE A 192 16.73 -10.51 -5.32
C ILE A 192 15.97 -11.78 -5.72
N LYS A 193 15.73 -11.95 -7.01
CA LYS A 193 15.25 -13.21 -7.57
C LYS A 193 16.41 -14.20 -7.64
N ILE A 194 16.30 -15.28 -6.90
CA ILE A 194 17.37 -16.25 -6.71
C ILE A 194 17.58 -17.02 -8.01
N LYS A 195 18.86 -17.09 -8.45
CA LYS A 195 19.31 -17.88 -9.61
C LYS A 195 20.26 -18.99 -9.20
N ASN A 196 21.23 -18.65 -8.35
CA ASN A 196 22.24 -19.57 -7.88
C ASN A 196 22.33 -19.55 -6.35
N ARG A 197 22.92 -20.60 -5.80
CA ARG A 197 23.10 -20.79 -4.37
C ARG A 197 24.45 -21.44 -4.09
N HIS A 198 25.12 -20.99 -3.04
CA HIS A 198 26.26 -21.71 -2.51
C HIS A 198 26.36 -21.58 -0.99
N ILE A 199 27.09 -22.47 -0.37
CA ILE A 199 27.39 -22.45 1.05
C ILE A 199 28.82 -21.95 1.21
N GLU A 200 29.04 -20.97 2.10
CA GLU A 200 30.38 -20.46 2.36
C GLU A 200 31.28 -21.59 2.88
N PRO A 201 32.37 -21.93 2.15
CA PRO A 201 33.11 -23.14 2.43
C PRO A 201 34.08 -23.01 3.64
N SER A 202 34.50 -21.79 3.98
CA SER A 202 35.56 -21.57 4.97
C SER A 202 35.46 -20.18 5.61
N GLY A 203 36.31 -19.94 6.64
CA GLY A 203 36.39 -18.65 7.34
C GLY A 203 35.29 -18.44 8.39
N GLU A 204 35.12 -17.19 8.81
CA GLU A 204 34.17 -16.79 9.85
C GLU A 204 32.73 -17.18 9.53
N TYR A 205 32.36 -17.24 8.27
CA TYR A 205 31.01 -17.53 7.80
C TYR A 205 30.83 -18.95 7.23
N ALA A 206 31.76 -19.85 7.51
CA ALA A 206 31.68 -21.24 7.07
C ALA A 206 30.31 -21.87 7.38
N GLY A 207 29.72 -22.56 6.43
CA GLY A 207 28.39 -23.16 6.54
C GLY A 207 27.21 -22.20 6.38
N ARG A 208 27.45 -20.89 6.23
CA ARG A 208 26.38 -19.91 5.97
C ARG A 208 25.91 -19.96 4.53
N LYS A 209 24.61 -19.70 4.36
CA LYS A 209 23.96 -19.69 3.05
C LYS A 209 24.19 -18.36 2.34
N VAL A 210 24.50 -18.45 1.05
CA VAL A 210 24.69 -17.32 0.15
C VAL A 210 23.77 -17.51 -1.07
N PHE A 211 23.09 -16.46 -1.44
CA PHE A 211 22.23 -16.41 -2.61
C PHE A 211 22.86 -15.54 -3.68
N GLU A 212 22.63 -15.89 -4.94
CA GLU A 212 22.99 -15.07 -6.09
C GLU A 212 21.78 -14.97 -7.01
N GLY A 213 21.57 -13.80 -7.60
CA GLY A 213 20.41 -13.60 -8.44
C GLY A 213 20.38 -12.25 -9.10
N VAL A 214 19.21 -11.89 -9.56
CA VAL A 214 18.94 -10.63 -10.24
C VAL A 214 18.21 -9.71 -9.29
N GLU A 215 18.72 -8.47 -9.16
CA GLU A 215 18.02 -7.39 -8.44
C GLU A 215 16.76 -6.98 -9.22
N GLU A 216 15.63 -6.95 -8.55
CA GLU A 216 14.33 -6.60 -9.14
C GLU A 216 13.82 -5.28 -8.54
N SER A 217 14.33 -4.14 -9.04
CA SER A 217 13.94 -2.80 -8.59
C SER A 217 12.45 -2.50 -8.78
N ASP A 218 11.84 -3.09 -9.80
CA ASP A 218 10.42 -2.92 -10.13
C ASP A 218 9.52 -3.99 -9.51
N SER A 219 10.08 -4.87 -8.68
CA SER A 219 9.33 -5.91 -7.99
C SER A 219 8.14 -5.33 -7.19
N PRO A 220 6.96 -6.00 -7.20
CA PRO A 220 5.83 -5.59 -6.37
C PRO A 220 6.15 -5.62 -4.88
N TYR A 221 7.14 -6.41 -4.46
CA TYR A 221 7.59 -6.47 -3.07
C TYR A 221 8.45 -5.28 -2.65
N MET A 222 9.02 -4.51 -3.59
CA MET A 222 9.85 -3.36 -3.28
C MET A 222 9.06 -2.29 -2.50
N GLY A 223 9.61 -1.86 -1.37
CA GLY A 223 8.98 -0.87 -0.48
C GLY A 223 7.82 -1.41 0.38
N MET A 224 7.53 -2.71 0.33
CA MET A 224 6.47 -3.34 1.13
C MET A 224 6.76 -3.19 2.62
N ASP A 225 5.73 -2.87 3.41
CA ASP A 225 5.79 -2.91 4.86
C ASP A 225 5.53 -4.34 5.34
N LEU A 226 6.44 -4.88 6.15
CA LEU A 226 6.33 -6.26 6.64
C LEU A 226 5.15 -6.46 7.61
N HIS A 227 4.58 -5.40 8.18
CA HIS A 227 3.35 -5.48 8.97
C HIS A 227 2.11 -5.85 8.14
N GLU A 228 2.19 -5.77 6.80
CA GLU A 228 1.13 -6.26 5.91
C GLU A 228 0.96 -7.79 5.97
N ILE A 229 2.02 -8.52 6.40
CA ILE A 229 2.06 -9.99 6.37
C ILE A 229 2.50 -10.66 7.67
N PHE A 230 3.05 -9.93 8.63
CA PHE A 230 3.53 -10.48 9.90
C PHE A 230 3.01 -9.67 11.09
N ASP A 231 2.35 -10.33 12.03
CA ASP A 231 1.79 -9.71 13.23
C ASP A 231 2.86 -9.09 14.14
N SER A 232 4.07 -9.61 14.11
CA SER A 232 5.17 -9.08 14.91
C SER A 232 6.51 -9.13 14.16
N LEU A 233 7.24 -8.03 14.27
CA LEU A 233 8.60 -7.88 13.75
C LEU A 233 9.64 -7.79 14.89
N ALA A 234 9.26 -8.07 16.14
CA ALA A 234 10.16 -7.99 17.25
C ALA A 234 11.35 -8.96 17.07
N ASN A 235 12.57 -8.39 17.08
CA ASN A 235 13.84 -9.13 17.02
C ASN A 235 13.98 -10.14 15.86
N PHE A 236 13.25 -9.94 14.75
CA PHE A 236 13.38 -10.88 13.65
C PHE A 236 14.76 -10.76 13.00
N ARG A 237 15.34 -11.90 12.67
CA ARG A 237 16.55 -12.00 11.86
C ARG A 237 16.23 -12.50 10.46
N VAL A 238 15.40 -13.52 10.37
CA VAL A 238 14.89 -14.13 9.13
C VAL A 238 13.42 -14.49 9.34
N LYS A 239 12.59 -14.23 8.36
CA LYS A 239 11.19 -14.69 8.27
C LYS A 239 10.93 -15.29 6.90
N TYR A 240 9.86 -16.08 6.83
CA TYR A 240 9.53 -16.85 5.61
C TYR A 240 8.08 -16.65 5.23
N TRP A 241 7.79 -16.65 3.95
CA TRP A 241 6.45 -16.66 3.39
C TRP A 241 6.33 -17.73 2.31
N ASN A 242 5.25 -18.53 2.33
CA ASN A 242 5.01 -19.68 1.46
C ASN A 242 6.13 -20.75 1.46
N ILE A 243 7.01 -20.77 2.46
CA ILE A 243 8.00 -21.82 2.68
C ILE A 243 7.58 -22.60 3.93
N ARG A 244 7.14 -23.81 3.73
CA ARG A 244 6.74 -24.74 4.82
C ARG A 244 7.94 -25.45 5.40
#